data_c219bb62c903401d404e2f47aafece2e
#
_entry.id   c219bb62c903401d404e2f47aafece2e
#
_cell.length_a   1.000
_cell.length_b   1.000
_cell.length_c   1.000
_cell.angle_alpha   90.00
_cell.angle_beta   90.00
_cell.angle_gamma   90.00
#
_symmetry.space_group_name_H-M   'P 1'
#
loop_
_entity.id
_entity.type
_entity.pdbx_description
1 polymer ?
#
loop_
_entity_poly.entity_id
_entity_poly.type
_entity_poly.pdbx_seq_one_letter_code
_entity_poly.pdbx_strand_id
1 'polypeptide(L)'
;MQKILIIGSTGMLGYAVSSYFKYRGYNVVELSRKEFDIAVDPIEKLEMYLNGVDVVINCAGVIKPTISKNTIENVLKINSLFPRNLAKACNKRNIKCFHITTDCVYSGKKGKYTEEDYFDAEDLYGLSKNAGETNECMVIRTSIIGEENGNSRSLLEWAKSQAGKEVNGFTNHLWNGVTTLYLAEIIEKILTNNLYQKGIFHIHSPNTVSKYELLKIFNEVYDLKLKINPVEAKESIDRSLSSIYDMSIKLCVKLLEQQVREMKVFFQGVEVS
;
A
#
# COMPACT_ATOMS: atom_id res chain seq x y z
N MET A 1 22.51 -1.54 13.04
CA MET A 1 21.44 -0.91 12.21
C MET A 1 20.77 -2.04 11.45
N GLN A 2 19.43 -2.12 11.48
CA GLN A 2 18.69 -3.20 10.82
C GLN A 2 18.86 -3.13 9.29
N LYS A 3 19.05 -4.31 8.66
CA LYS A 3 19.07 -4.47 7.22
C LYS A 3 17.67 -4.83 6.72
N ILE A 4 17.11 -3.98 5.85
CA ILE A 4 15.74 -4.10 5.35
C ILE A 4 15.76 -4.42 3.86
N LEU A 5 15.12 -5.53 3.48
CA LEU A 5 14.89 -5.90 2.08
C LEU A 5 13.51 -5.43 1.65
N ILE A 6 13.44 -4.62 0.59
CA ILE A 6 12.18 -4.12 0.03
C ILE A 6 11.97 -4.76 -1.33
N ILE A 7 10.92 -5.58 -1.44
CA ILE A 7 10.55 -6.29 -2.66
C ILE A 7 9.51 -5.47 -3.43
N GLY A 8 9.74 -5.23 -4.72
CA GLY A 8 8.91 -4.34 -5.53
C GLY A 8 9.26 -2.86 -5.35
N SER A 9 10.55 -2.56 -5.13
CA SER A 9 11.10 -1.23 -4.81
C SER A 9 10.80 -0.14 -5.85
N THR A 10 10.52 -0.50 -7.10
CA THR A 10 10.20 0.45 -8.20
C THR A 10 8.71 0.78 -8.32
N GLY A 11 7.84 0.12 -7.56
CA GLY A 11 6.41 0.46 -7.49
C GLY A 11 6.16 1.67 -6.58
N MET A 12 4.97 2.27 -6.68
CA MET A 12 4.56 3.44 -5.87
C MET A 12 4.86 3.25 -4.37
N LEU A 13 4.43 2.15 -3.77
CA LEU A 13 4.69 1.88 -2.36
C LEU A 13 6.17 1.56 -2.10
N GLY A 14 6.77 0.68 -2.91
CA GLY A 14 8.17 0.28 -2.72
C GLY A 14 9.14 1.46 -2.82
N TYR A 15 8.90 2.38 -3.76
CA TYR A 15 9.65 3.63 -3.88
C TYR A 15 9.56 4.47 -2.59
N ALA A 16 8.34 4.70 -2.10
CA ALA A 16 8.14 5.50 -0.90
C ALA A 16 8.79 4.86 0.36
N VAL A 17 8.60 3.55 0.54
CA VAL A 17 9.20 2.79 1.65
C VAL A 17 10.72 2.83 1.56
N SER A 18 11.30 2.60 0.37
CA SER A 18 12.75 2.66 0.16
C SER A 18 13.31 4.04 0.47
N SER A 19 12.69 5.09 -0.07
CA SER A 19 13.11 6.48 0.15
C SER A 19 13.05 6.85 1.62
N TYR A 20 11.96 6.49 2.30
CA TYR A 20 11.79 6.78 3.72
C TYR A 20 12.83 6.08 4.58
N PHE A 21 13.01 4.76 4.44
CA PHE A 21 13.96 4.03 5.26
C PHE A 21 15.43 4.41 5.00
N LYS A 22 15.78 4.77 3.75
CA LYS A 22 17.08 5.36 3.42
C LYS A 22 17.28 6.72 4.11
N TYR A 23 16.28 7.61 4.03
CA TYR A 23 16.29 8.91 4.71
C TYR A 23 16.45 8.75 6.23
N ARG A 24 15.84 7.72 6.83
CA ARG A 24 15.97 7.37 8.24
C ARG A 24 17.30 6.69 8.59
N GLY A 25 18.18 6.46 7.61
CA GLY A 25 19.51 5.91 7.79
C GLY A 25 19.58 4.37 7.93
N TYR A 26 18.50 3.64 7.60
CA TYR A 26 18.52 2.17 7.60
C TYR A 26 19.37 1.62 6.45
N ASN A 27 19.90 0.39 6.62
CA ASN A 27 20.55 -0.34 5.55
C ASN A 27 19.50 -0.99 4.63
N VAL A 28 19.17 -0.33 3.53
CA VAL A 28 18.10 -0.75 2.60
C VAL A 28 18.67 -1.51 1.42
N VAL A 29 18.13 -2.71 1.17
CA VAL A 29 18.35 -3.49 -0.04
C VAL A 29 17.07 -3.43 -0.88
N GLU A 30 17.18 -2.92 -2.08
CA GLU A 30 16.07 -2.79 -3.03
C GLU A 30 16.07 -3.98 -3.98
N LEU A 31 14.90 -4.61 -4.12
CA LEU A 31 14.72 -5.71 -5.06
C LEU A 31 13.58 -5.38 -6.02
N SER A 32 13.94 -5.11 -7.26
CA SER A 32 13.02 -4.85 -8.35
C SER A 32 12.82 -6.11 -9.21
N ARG A 33 11.94 -6.03 -10.20
CA ARG A 33 11.72 -7.12 -11.16
C ARG A 33 12.98 -7.48 -11.96
N LYS A 34 13.93 -6.57 -12.10
CA LYS A 34 15.18 -6.84 -12.84
C LYS A 34 16.08 -7.85 -12.12
N GLU A 35 16.14 -7.75 -10.79
CA GLU A 35 16.94 -8.63 -9.95
C GLU A 35 16.20 -9.94 -9.64
N PHE A 36 14.88 -9.84 -9.41
CA PHE A 36 14.01 -10.98 -9.06
C PHE A 36 12.61 -10.81 -9.65
N ASP A 37 12.31 -11.57 -10.70
CA ASP A 37 10.96 -11.60 -11.28
C ASP A 37 10.13 -12.71 -10.64
N ILE A 38 9.18 -12.32 -9.79
CA ILE A 38 8.29 -13.24 -9.06
C ILE A 38 7.52 -14.18 -10.00
N ALA A 39 7.20 -13.75 -11.23
CA ALA A 39 6.47 -14.57 -12.18
C ALA A 39 7.32 -15.69 -12.80
N VAL A 40 8.64 -15.51 -12.86
CA VAL A 40 9.59 -16.36 -13.61
C VAL A 40 10.58 -17.05 -12.70
N ASP A 41 11.19 -16.31 -11.78
CA ASP A 41 12.27 -16.83 -10.95
C ASP A 41 11.77 -17.81 -9.88
N PRO A 42 12.50 -18.88 -9.60
CA PRO A 42 12.18 -19.81 -8.51
C PRO A 42 12.44 -19.14 -7.16
N ILE A 43 11.66 -19.53 -6.14
CA ILE A 43 11.74 -18.91 -4.80
C ILE A 43 13.13 -19.09 -4.17
N GLU A 44 13.86 -20.14 -4.54
CA GLU A 44 15.21 -20.42 -4.08
C GLU A 44 16.20 -19.33 -4.47
N LYS A 45 16.01 -18.64 -5.61
CA LYS A 45 16.82 -17.48 -6.00
C LYS A 45 16.68 -16.33 -5.01
N LEU A 46 15.54 -16.19 -4.32
CA LEU A 46 15.34 -15.18 -3.30
C LEU A 46 16.20 -15.43 -2.05
N GLU A 47 16.58 -16.68 -1.79
CA GLU A 47 17.34 -17.03 -0.59
C GLU A 47 18.67 -16.29 -0.47
N MET A 48 19.34 -16.00 -1.59
CA MET A 48 20.56 -15.20 -1.61
C MET A 48 20.35 -13.76 -1.11
N TYR A 49 19.17 -13.20 -1.35
CA TYR A 49 18.85 -11.84 -0.91
C TYR A 49 18.40 -11.80 0.56
N LEU A 50 18.00 -12.91 1.15
CA LEU A 50 17.59 -13.00 2.55
C LEU A 50 18.77 -13.11 3.53
N ASN A 51 19.99 -13.30 3.04
CA ASN A 51 21.16 -13.45 3.90
C ASN A 51 21.49 -12.15 4.66
N GLY A 52 21.53 -12.24 5.99
CA GLY A 52 21.81 -11.13 6.88
C GLY A 52 20.74 -10.03 6.86
N VAL A 53 19.52 -10.32 6.39
CA VAL A 53 18.37 -9.42 6.43
C VAL A 53 17.62 -9.60 7.75
N ASP A 54 17.25 -8.48 8.39
CA ASP A 54 16.46 -8.47 9.62
C ASP A 54 14.96 -8.34 9.34
N VAL A 55 14.62 -7.59 8.28
CA VAL A 55 13.23 -7.25 7.93
C VAL A 55 13.03 -7.35 6.42
N VAL A 56 11.92 -7.94 6.00
CA VAL A 56 11.44 -7.93 4.61
C VAL A 56 10.13 -7.17 4.54
N ILE A 57 10.01 -6.25 3.58
CA ILE A 57 8.77 -5.53 3.28
C ILE A 57 8.36 -5.86 1.85
N ASN A 58 7.29 -6.65 1.69
CA ASN A 58 6.78 -7.02 0.38
C ASN A 58 5.75 -5.99 -0.11
N CYS A 59 6.21 -5.11 -1.00
CA CYS A 59 5.42 -4.11 -1.71
C CYS A 59 5.01 -4.58 -3.13
N ALA A 60 5.45 -5.77 -3.55
CA ALA A 60 5.16 -6.29 -4.89
C ALA A 60 3.73 -6.79 -5.01
N GLY A 61 3.14 -6.59 -6.17
CA GLY A 61 1.83 -7.11 -6.52
C GLY A 61 1.37 -6.66 -7.91
N VAL A 62 0.54 -7.48 -8.54
CA VAL A 62 -0.22 -7.06 -9.73
C VAL A 62 -1.40 -6.24 -9.24
N ILE A 63 -1.51 -5.00 -9.69
CA ILE A 63 -2.55 -4.05 -9.29
C ILE A 63 -3.73 -4.04 -10.27
N LYS A 64 -4.89 -3.58 -9.83
CA LYS A 64 -6.14 -3.56 -10.60
C LYS A 64 -5.98 -2.97 -12.03
N PRO A 65 -5.30 -1.82 -12.25
CA PRO A 65 -5.11 -1.27 -13.59
C PRO A 65 -4.24 -2.12 -14.54
N THR A 66 -3.49 -3.08 -14.02
CA THR A 66 -2.58 -3.92 -14.81
C THR A 66 -3.03 -5.38 -14.90
N ILE A 67 -4.13 -5.74 -14.24
CA ILE A 67 -4.57 -7.13 -14.14
C ILE A 67 -4.85 -7.75 -15.52
N SER A 68 -5.49 -7.00 -16.41
CA SER A 68 -5.79 -7.43 -17.78
C SER A 68 -4.57 -7.61 -18.68
N LYS A 69 -3.40 -7.11 -18.25
CA LYS A 69 -2.12 -7.25 -18.96
C LYS A 69 -1.31 -8.47 -18.50
N ASN A 70 -1.84 -9.23 -17.55
CA ASN A 70 -1.21 -10.41 -16.97
C ASN A 70 -2.10 -11.64 -17.20
N THR A 71 -1.48 -12.81 -17.32
CA THR A 71 -2.21 -14.07 -17.26
C THR A 71 -2.73 -14.30 -15.84
N ILE A 72 -3.83 -15.04 -15.70
CA ILE A 72 -4.36 -15.43 -14.37
C ILE A 72 -3.29 -16.16 -13.56
N GLU A 73 -2.50 -17.01 -14.20
CA GLU A 73 -1.40 -17.72 -13.56
C GLU A 73 -0.36 -16.77 -12.95
N ASN A 74 0.08 -15.75 -13.67
CA ASN A 74 1.02 -14.75 -13.16
C ASN A 74 0.42 -13.92 -12.04
N VAL A 75 -0.87 -13.56 -12.12
CA VAL A 75 -1.57 -12.87 -11.03
C VAL A 75 -1.56 -13.73 -9.77
N LEU A 76 -1.90 -15.01 -9.87
CA LEU A 76 -1.91 -15.93 -8.73
C LEU A 76 -0.49 -16.19 -8.18
N LYS A 77 0.51 -16.35 -9.06
CA LYS A 77 1.91 -16.49 -8.61
C LYS A 77 2.34 -15.27 -7.78
N ILE A 78 2.09 -14.06 -8.29
CA ILE A 78 2.58 -12.82 -7.68
C ILE A 78 1.76 -12.41 -6.45
N ASN A 79 0.43 -12.45 -6.55
CA ASN A 79 -0.44 -11.92 -5.49
C ASN A 79 -0.76 -12.96 -4.42
N SER A 80 -0.70 -14.26 -4.73
CA SER A 80 -1.17 -15.32 -3.83
C SER A 80 -0.05 -16.25 -3.35
N LEU A 81 0.67 -16.91 -4.26
CA LEU A 81 1.66 -17.91 -3.89
C LEU A 81 2.93 -17.29 -3.32
N PHE A 82 3.42 -16.23 -3.95
CA PHE A 82 4.67 -15.60 -3.55
C PHE A 82 4.65 -15.08 -2.11
N PRO A 83 3.67 -14.27 -1.64
CA PRO A 83 3.67 -13.78 -0.27
C PRO A 83 3.64 -14.89 0.78
N ARG A 84 2.92 -16.00 0.52
CA ARG A 84 2.91 -17.17 1.41
C ARG A 84 4.27 -17.87 1.47
N ASN A 85 4.92 -18.08 0.32
CA ASN A 85 6.23 -18.68 0.25
C ASN A 85 7.31 -17.78 0.88
N LEU A 86 7.22 -16.47 0.65
CA LEU A 86 8.09 -15.48 1.28
C LEU A 86 7.97 -15.52 2.81
N ALA A 87 6.75 -15.53 3.35
CA ALA A 87 6.52 -15.62 4.78
C ALA A 87 7.16 -16.88 5.39
N LYS A 88 7.01 -18.04 4.73
CA LYS A 88 7.67 -19.29 5.15
C LYS A 88 9.20 -19.19 5.10
N ALA A 89 9.76 -18.61 4.04
CA ALA A 89 11.21 -18.44 3.89
C ALA A 89 11.78 -17.49 4.98
N CYS A 90 11.06 -16.41 5.29
CA CYS A 90 11.42 -15.48 6.37
C CYS A 90 11.34 -16.16 7.75
N ASN A 91 10.28 -16.92 8.01
CA ASN A 91 10.13 -17.64 9.29
C ASN A 91 11.26 -18.63 9.56
N LYS A 92 11.71 -19.37 8.56
CA LYS A 92 12.86 -20.30 8.68
C LYS A 92 14.16 -19.59 9.11
N ARG A 93 14.25 -18.27 8.92
CA ARG A 93 15.42 -17.43 9.19
C ARG A 93 15.23 -16.44 10.32
N ASN A 94 14.07 -16.48 11.01
CA ASN A 94 13.66 -15.49 12.02
C ASN A 94 13.66 -14.04 11.50
N ILE A 95 13.35 -13.83 10.22
CA ILE A 95 13.23 -12.51 9.59
C ILE A 95 11.80 -12.00 9.81
N LYS A 96 11.65 -10.75 10.26
CA LYS A 96 10.34 -10.09 10.31
C LYS A 96 9.87 -9.80 8.90
N CYS A 97 8.66 -10.26 8.55
CA CYS A 97 8.11 -10.10 7.20
C CYS A 97 6.80 -9.32 7.24
N PHE A 98 6.75 -8.22 6.49
CA PHE A 98 5.53 -7.45 6.23
C PHE A 98 5.03 -7.75 4.82
N HIS A 99 3.76 -8.08 4.69
CA HIS A 99 3.08 -8.21 3.40
C HIS A 99 1.96 -7.17 3.29
N ILE A 100 2.06 -6.30 2.27
CA ILE A 100 1.05 -5.25 2.09
C ILE A 100 -0.03 -5.75 1.14
N THR A 101 -1.26 -5.73 1.63
CA THR A 101 -2.46 -6.13 0.89
C THR A 101 -3.46 -4.96 0.80
N THR A 102 -4.72 -5.21 0.49
CA THR A 102 -5.65 -4.20 0.00
C THR A 102 -7.02 -4.25 0.68
N ASP A 103 -7.68 -3.10 0.81
CA ASP A 103 -9.10 -2.96 1.13
C ASP A 103 -10.01 -3.55 0.05
N CYS A 104 -9.49 -3.76 -1.16
CA CYS A 104 -10.26 -4.34 -2.27
C CYS A 104 -10.58 -5.85 -2.09
N VAL A 105 -10.19 -6.47 -0.98
CA VAL A 105 -10.72 -7.77 -0.56
C VAL A 105 -12.19 -7.66 -0.14
N TYR A 106 -12.68 -6.44 0.06
CA TYR A 106 -14.07 -6.11 0.38
C TYR A 106 -14.79 -5.47 -0.82
N SER A 107 -16.07 -5.78 -0.98
CA SER A 107 -16.92 -5.23 -2.06
C SER A 107 -17.14 -3.73 -1.92
N GLY A 108 -17.21 -3.23 -0.71
CA GLY A 108 -17.57 -1.84 -0.43
C GLY A 108 -19.07 -1.62 -0.18
N LYS A 109 -19.84 -2.69 0.05
CA LYS A 109 -21.28 -2.60 0.36
C LYS A 109 -21.54 -2.21 1.80
N LYS A 110 -20.63 -2.50 2.75
CA LYS A 110 -20.82 -2.32 4.19
C LYS A 110 -20.16 -1.04 4.74
N GLY A 111 -18.91 -0.80 4.40
CA GLY A 111 -18.07 0.23 5.04
C GLY A 111 -17.56 -0.17 6.43
N LYS A 112 -16.56 0.55 6.93
CA LYS A 112 -15.95 0.34 8.25
C LYS A 112 -15.62 -1.12 8.53
N TYR A 113 -15.06 -1.80 7.52
CA TYR A 113 -14.69 -3.20 7.63
C TYR A 113 -13.59 -3.40 8.67
N THR A 114 -13.77 -4.42 9.50
CA THR A 114 -12.79 -4.87 10.50
C THR A 114 -12.08 -6.14 10.01
N GLU A 115 -11.06 -6.57 10.74
CA GLU A 115 -10.33 -7.81 10.43
C GLU A 115 -11.18 -9.08 10.55
N GLU A 116 -12.31 -9.02 11.27
CA GLU A 116 -13.27 -10.12 11.42
C GLU A 116 -14.30 -10.19 10.30
N ASP A 117 -14.41 -9.16 9.47
CA ASP A 117 -15.36 -9.16 8.35
C ASP A 117 -14.93 -10.13 7.25
N TYR A 118 -15.92 -10.84 6.70
CA TYR A 118 -15.69 -11.71 5.56
C TYR A 118 -15.30 -10.89 4.33
N PHE A 119 -14.27 -11.35 3.62
CA PHE A 119 -13.94 -10.82 2.31
C PHE A 119 -14.98 -11.27 1.29
N ASP A 120 -15.50 -10.31 0.54
CA ASP A 120 -16.60 -10.51 -0.40
C ASP A 120 -16.30 -9.89 -1.79
N ALA A 121 -15.00 -9.74 -2.12
CA ALA A 121 -14.58 -9.34 -3.45
C ALA A 121 -14.89 -10.40 -4.49
N GLU A 122 -15.38 -9.99 -5.65
CA GLU A 122 -15.74 -10.86 -6.77
C GLU A 122 -14.72 -10.76 -7.93
N ASP A 123 -13.86 -9.75 -7.92
CA ASP A 123 -12.88 -9.53 -8.99
C ASP A 123 -11.55 -10.27 -8.71
N LEU A 124 -10.84 -10.62 -9.80
CA LEU A 124 -9.57 -11.35 -9.74
C LEU A 124 -8.53 -10.64 -8.85
N TYR A 125 -8.53 -9.31 -8.80
CA TYR A 125 -7.59 -8.57 -7.97
C TYR A 125 -7.84 -8.82 -6.48
N GLY A 126 -9.05 -8.55 -6.01
CA GLY A 126 -9.43 -8.77 -4.61
C GLY A 126 -9.26 -10.23 -4.18
N LEU A 127 -9.73 -11.18 -5.00
CA LEU A 127 -9.60 -12.62 -4.75
C LEU A 127 -8.13 -13.06 -4.67
N SER A 128 -7.28 -12.62 -5.62
CA SER A 128 -5.86 -13.01 -5.63
C SER A 128 -5.08 -12.42 -4.47
N LYS A 129 -5.36 -11.17 -4.07
CA LYS A 129 -4.73 -10.52 -2.92
C LYS A 129 -5.15 -11.21 -1.61
N ASN A 130 -6.44 -11.50 -1.44
CA ASN A 130 -6.92 -12.24 -0.27
C ASN A 130 -6.27 -13.64 -0.17
N ALA A 131 -6.18 -14.37 -1.28
CA ALA A 131 -5.52 -15.70 -1.29
C ALA A 131 -4.03 -15.65 -0.92
N GLY A 132 -3.38 -14.49 -1.01
CA GLY A 132 -2.00 -14.27 -0.58
C GLY A 132 -1.83 -13.98 0.90
N GLU A 133 -2.89 -13.63 1.60
CA GLU A 133 -2.83 -13.36 3.04
C GLU A 133 -2.54 -14.62 3.85
N THR A 134 -1.79 -14.45 4.92
CA THR A 134 -1.33 -15.56 5.77
C THR A 134 -1.06 -15.08 7.19
N ASN A 135 -1.29 -15.95 8.16
CA ASN A 135 -0.94 -15.70 9.57
C ASN A 135 0.53 -16.02 9.90
N GLU A 136 1.36 -16.29 8.89
CA GLU A 136 2.79 -16.57 9.11
C GLU A 136 3.68 -15.30 9.09
N CYS A 137 3.13 -14.15 8.71
CA CYS A 137 3.81 -12.85 8.74
C CYS A 137 2.84 -11.77 9.19
N MET A 138 3.31 -10.52 9.29
CA MET A 138 2.42 -9.37 9.49
C MET A 138 1.85 -8.93 8.15
N VAL A 139 0.57 -9.17 7.95
CA VAL A 139 -0.19 -8.69 6.79
C VAL A 139 -0.85 -7.38 7.14
N ILE A 140 -0.61 -6.36 6.33
CA ILE A 140 -1.26 -5.05 6.46
C ILE A 140 -2.27 -4.89 5.34
N ARG A 141 -3.56 -4.93 5.67
CA ARG A 141 -4.63 -4.49 4.77
C ARG A 141 -4.76 -2.99 4.84
N THR A 142 -4.67 -2.35 3.70
CA THR A 142 -4.80 -0.90 3.61
C THR A 142 -5.19 -0.50 2.18
N SER A 143 -5.53 0.76 2.00
CA SER A 143 -5.57 1.39 0.68
C SER A 143 -4.58 2.54 0.67
N ILE A 144 -3.90 2.76 -0.44
CA ILE A 144 -2.79 3.69 -0.49
C ILE A 144 -2.91 4.71 -1.63
N ILE A 145 -2.43 5.92 -1.33
CA ILE A 145 -2.15 6.95 -2.32
C ILE A 145 -0.70 7.40 -2.18
N GLY A 146 -0.04 7.76 -3.29
CA GLY A 146 1.36 8.15 -3.23
C GLY A 146 1.88 8.78 -4.49
N GLU A 147 3.05 9.38 -4.35
CA GLU A 147 3.88 9.82 -5.46
C GLU A 147 4.41 8.61 -6.22
N GLU A 148 4.51 8.73 -7.54
CA GLU A 148 5.08 7.69 -8.38
C GLU A 148 6.34 8.19 -9.08
N ASN A 149 7.39 7.38 -9.08
CA ASN A 149 8.60 7.69 -9.84
C ASN A 149 8.50 7.07 -11.24
N GLY A 150 8.29 7.91 -12.26
CA GLY A 150 8.26 7.51 -13.67
C GLY A 150 7.02 6.73 -14.11
N ASN A 151 5.97 6.66 -13.30
CA ASN A 151 4.68 6.09 -13.63
C ASN A 151 3.55 7.13 -13.39
N SER A 152 2.36 6.90 -13.96
CA SER A 152 1.20 7.80 -13.78
C SER A 152 -0.09 6.99 -13.67
N ARG A 153 -0.12 6.04 -12.73
CA ARG A 153 -1.25 5.10 -12.56
C ARG A 153 -2.09 5.41 -11.32
N SER A 154 -1.55 6.17 -10.37
CA SER A 154 -2.24 6.52 -9.14
C SER A 154 -3.27 7.62 -9.34
N LEU A 155 -4.23 7.71 -8.40
CA LEU A 155 -5.23 8.78 -8.41
C LEU A 155 -4.58 10.16 -8.27
N LEU A 156 -3.48 10.27 -7.51
CA LEU A 156 -2.73 11.52 -7.36
C LEU A 156 -2.11 11.96 -8.69
N GLU A 157 -1.42 11.04 -9.38
CA GLU A 157 -0.80 11.36 -10.68
C GLU A 157 -1.84 11.69 -11.75
N TRP A 158 -2.98 10.98 -11.73
CA TRP A 158 -4.12 11.35 -12.57
C TRP A 158 -4.59 12.77 -12.26
N ALA A 159 -4.79 13.13 -10.98
CA ALA A 159 -5.22 14.47 -10.60
C ALA A 159 -4.22 15.55 -11.06
N LYS A 160 -2.91 15.31 -10.89
CA LYS A 160 -1.85 16.20 -11.41
C LYS A 160 -1.93 16.37 -12.93
N SER A 161 -2.22 15.30 -13.68
CA SER A 161 -2.37 15.35 -15.15
C SER A 161 -3.61 16.15 -15.62
N GLN A 162 -4.57 16.38 -14.72
CA GLN A 162 -5.76 17.19 -14.99
C GLN A 162 -5.63 18.65 -14.54
N ALA A 163 -4.44 19.10 -14.11
CA ALA A 163 -4.24 20.46 -13.60
C ALA A 163 -4.86 21.53 -14.54
N GLY A 164 -5.58 22.49 -13.96
CA GLY A 164 -6.30 23.56 -14.64
C GLY A 164 -7.61 23.14 -15.33
N LYS A 165 -8.02 21.88 -15.25
CA LYS A 165 -9.22 21.36 -15.92
C LYS A 165 -10.40 21.20 -14.98
N GLU A 166 -11.55 20.92 -15.57
CA GLU A 166 -12.77 20.53 -14.86
C GLU A 166 -12.86 19.01 -14.79
N VAL A 167 -13.14 18.48 -13.58
CA VAL A 167 -13.22 17.05 -13.28
C VAL A 167 -14.39 16.75 -12.38
N ASN A 168 -14.89 15.52 -12.41
CA ASN A 168 -15.92 15.04 -11.52
C ASN A 168 -15.30 14.31 -10.31
N GLY A 169 -15.80 14.58 -9.11
CA GLY A 169 -15.46 13.87 -7.89
C GLY A 169 -16.68 13.16 -7.32
N PHE A 170 -16.58 11.84 -7.10
CA PHE A 170 -17.68 11.06 -6.54
C PHE A 170 -17.86 11.32 -5.05
N THR A 171 -19.08 11.73 -4.65
CA THR A 171 -19.43 12.03 -3.26
C THR A 171 -19.81 10.78 -2.47
N ASN A 172 -20.24 9.71 -3.14
CA ASN A 172 -20.67 8.44 -2.57
C ASN A 172 -19.66 7.29 -2.72
N HIS A 173 -18.41 7.57 -3.09
CA HIS A 173 -17.30 6.63 -3.03
C HIS A 173 -16.41 6.99 -1.84
N LEU A 174 -16.57 6.28 -0.74
CA LEU A 174 -15.91 6.57 0.53
C LEU A 174 -14.59 5.79 0.69
N TRP A 175 -13.63 6.42 1.33
CA TRP A 175 -12.27 5.90 1.45
C TRP A 175 -11.56 6.49 2.70
N ASN A 176 -10.75 5.67 3.37
CA ASN A 176 -9.91 6.11 4.49
C ASN A 176 -8.52 5.45 4.49
N GLY A 177 -7.98 5.17 3.32
CA GLY A 177 -6.61 4.68 3.22
C GLY A 177 -5.58 5.69 3.70
N VAL A 178 -4.31 5.39 3.48
CA VAL A 178 -3.17 6.20 3.94
C VAL A 178 -2.26 6.62 2.79
N THR A 179 -1.38 7.61 3.02
CA THR A 179 -0.29 7.86 2.07
C THR A 179 0.79 6.80 2.19
N THR A 180 1.51 6.55 1.09
CA THR A 180 2.63 5.61 1.07
C THR A 180 3.74 6.01 2.04
N LEU A 181 3.97 7.30 2.23
CA LEU A 181 4.91 7.82 3.22
C LEU A 181 4.45 7.48 4.65
N TYR A 182 3.18 7.75 4.97
CA TYR A 182 2.66 7.48 6.31
C TYR A 182 2.65 5.98 6.63
N LEU A 183 2.40 5.12 5.64
CA LEU A 183 2.52 3.68 5.82
C LEU A 183 3.97 3.28 6.16
N ALA A 184 4.97 3.87 5.51
CA ALA A 184 6.38 3.64 5.84
C ALA A 184 6.71 4.08 7.28
N GLU A 185 6.21 5.23 7.72
CA GLU A 185 6.35 5.69 9.12
C GLU A 185 5.69 4.72 10.13
N ILE A 186 4.50 4.19 9.80
CA ILE A 186 3.81 3.21 10.64
C ILE A 186 4.63 1.92 10.74
N ILE A 187 5.17 1.42 9.63
CA ILE A 187 6.04 0.23 9.64
C ILE A 187 7.28 0.48 10.52
N GLU A 188 7.92 1.65 10.43
CA GLU A 188 9.03 2.01 11.31
C GLU A 188 8.60 2.00 12.79
N LYS A 189 7.47 2.62 13.13
CA LYS A 189 6.94 2.61 14.49
C LYS A 189 6.65 1.20 15.02
N ILE A 190 6.14 0.31 14.17
CA ILE A 190 5.95 -1.10 14.53
C ILE A 190 7.28 -1.77 14.87
N LEU A 191 8.33 -1.49 14.10
CA LEU A 191 9.65 -2.05 14.32
C LEU A 191 10.33 -1.48 15.58
N THR A 192 10.32 -0.16 15.74
CA THR A 192 11.02 0.53 16.83
C THR A 192 10.36 0.35 18.20
N ASN A 193 9.03 0.22 18.21
CA ASN A 193 8.25 -0.01 19.44
C ASN A 193 8.03 -1.50 19.74
N ASN A 194 8.69 -2.39 18.98
CA ASN A 194 8.59 -3.85 19.13
C ASN A 194 7.13 -4.38 19.04
N LEU A 195 6.33 -3.77 18.18
CA LEU A 195 4.91 -4.11 17.97
C LEU A 195 4.70 -5.15 16.88
N TYR A 196 5.77 -5.66 16.24
CA TYR A 196 5.65 -6.66 15.19
C TYR A 196 5.02 -7.94 15.73
N GLN A 197 3.95 -8.36 15.12
CA GLN A 197 3.28 -9.63 15.39
C GLN A 197 2.71 -10.21 14.10
N LYS A 198 2.59 -11.53 14.06
CA LYS A 198 2.00 -12.23 12.92
C LYS A 198 0.49 -12.12 12.97
N GLY A 199 -0.14 -12.01 11.81
CA GLY A 199 -1.59 -11.86 11.68
C GLY A 199 -1.96 -10.82 10.65
N ILE A 200 -3.25 -10.53 10.54
CA ILE A 200 -3.80 -9.56 9.59
C ILE A 200 -4.26 -8.32 10.36
N PHE A 201 -3.80 -7.15 9.94
CA PHE A 201 -4.06 -5.87 10.61
C PHE A 201 -4.52 -4.83 9.61
N HIS A 202 -5.53 -4.06 9.96
CA HIS A 202 -5.96 -2.92 9.17
C HIS A 202 -5.15 -1.67 9.55
N ILE A 203 -4.64 -0.98 8.54
CA ILE A 203 -4.04 0.35 8.68
C ILE A 203 -4.83 1.32 7.80
N HIS A 204 -5.34 2.38 8.42
CA HIS A 204 -6.22 3.34 7.77
C HIS A 204 -6.08 4.73 8.37
N SER A 205 -6.56 5.75 7.68
CA SER A 205 -6.68 7.09 8.27
C SER A 205 -7.82 7.15 9.28
N PRO A 206 -7.74 7.98 10.32
CA PRO A 206 -8.80 8.11 11.30
C PRO A 206 -10.08 8.75 10.72
N ASN A 207 -9.95 9.51 9.63
CA ASN A 207 -11.06 10.13 8.92
C ASN A 207 -11.35 9.43 7.60
N THR A 208 -12.64 9.25 7.31
CA THR A 208 -13.14 8.79 6.00
C THR A 208 -13.44 10.00 5.14
N VAL A 209 -13.06 9.96 3.87
CA VAL A 209 -13.34 10.98 2.87
C VAL A 209 -13.97 10.37 1.63
N SER A 210 -14.76 11.13 0.89
CA SER A 210 -15.21 10.78 -0.44
C SER A 210 -14.10 11.00 -1.47
N LYS A 211 -14.24 10.43 -2.68
CA LYS A 211 -13.32 10.75 -3.80
C LYS A 211 -13.34 12.22 -4.17
N TYR A 212 -14.50 12.90 -4.01
CA TYR A 212 -14.63 14.34 -4.18
C TYR A 212 -13.75 15.11 -3.17
N GLU A 213 -13.85 14.78 -1.89
CA GLU A 213 -13.04 15.43 -0.85
C GLU A 213 -11.55 15.13 -0.99
N LEU A 214 -11.19 13.89 -1.39
CA LEU A 214 -9.80 13.53 -1.66
C LEU A 214 -9.20 14.37 -2.80
N LEU A 215 -9.96 14.59 -3.88
CA LEU A 215 -9.53 15.47 -4.98
C LEU A 215 -9.40 16.93 -4.52
N LYS A 216 -10.23 17.40 -3.60
CA LYS A 216 -10.08 18.75 -3.00
C LYS A 216 -8.79 18.86 -2.21
N ILE A 217 -8.44 17.85 -1.40
CA ILE A 217 -7.17 17.79 -0.68
C ILE A 217 -5.99 17.85 -1.65
N PHE A 218 -6.01 17.05 -2.73
CA PHE A 218 -4.95 17.12 -3.74
C PHE A 218 -4.87 18.48 -4.43
N ASN A 219 -6.02 19.04 -4.79
CA ASN A 219 -6.09 20.36 -5.45
C ASN A 219 -5.46 21.45 -4.59
N GLU A 220 -5.76 21.46 -3.29
CA GLU A 220 -5.21 22.43 -2.36
C GLU A 220 -3.71 22.18 -2.11
N VAL A 221 -3.34 20.95 -1.75
CA VAL A 221 -1.96 20.64 -1.39
C VAL A 221 -1.00 20.82 -2.55
N TYR A 222 -1.36 20.42 -3.77
CA TYR A 222 -0.50 20.47 -4.96
C TYR A 222 -0.75 21.68 -5.86
N ASP A 223 -1.67 22.58 -5.49
CA ASP A 223 -2.03 23.79 -6.26
C ASP A 223 -2.43 23.48 -7.71
N LEU A 224 -3.28 22.46 -7.91
CA LEU A 224 -3.60 21.92 -9.23
C LEU A 224 -4.56 22.79 -10.04
N LYS A 225 -5.24 23.75 -9.41
CA LYS A 225 -6.26 24.62 -10.05
C LYS A 225 -7.40 23.84 -10.72
N LEU A 226 -7.77 22.69 -10.15
CA LEU A 226 -8.90 21.90 -10.62
C LEU A 226 -10.23 22.58 -10.28
N LYS A 227 -11.17 22.56 -11.21
CA LYS A 227 -12.59 22.77 -10.94
C LYS A 227 -13.23 21.41 -10.70
N ILE A 228 -13.62 21.13 -9.46
CA ILE A 228 -14.12 19.80 -9.09
C ILE A 228 -15.62 19.84 -8.88
N ASN A 229 -16.37 19.11 -9.70
CA ASN A 229 -17.82 18.99 -9.59
C ASN A 229 -18.17 17.82 -8.68
N PRO A 230 -19.01 18.03 -7.63
CA PRO A 230 -19.53 16.92 -6.86
C PRO A 230 -20.56 16.15 -7.69
N VAL A 231 -20.38 14.83 -7.81
CA VAL A 231 -21.31 13.95 -8.51
C VAL A 231 -21.54 12.69 -7.70
N GLU A 232 -22.73 12.10 -7.82
CA GLU A 232 -23.02 10.77 -7.28
C GLU A 232 -22.80 9.73 -8.37
N ALA A 233 -22.01 8.69 -8.07
CA ALA A 233 -21.94 7.51 -8.91
C ALA A 233 -23.23 6.70 -8.78
N LYS A 234 -23.58 5.93 -9.83
CA LYS A 234 -24.77 5.06 -9.82
C LYS A 234 -24.79 4.07 -8.68
N GLU A 235 -23.61 3.57 -8.30
CA GLU A 235 -23.42 2.65 -7.18
C GLU A 235 -22.60 3.36 -6.09
N SER A 236 -23.07 3.27 -4.84
CA SER A 236 -22.30 3.73 -3.69
C SER A 236 -21.26 2.67 -3.31
N ILE A 237 -20.05 3.11 -2.99
CA ILE A 237 -18.96 2.24 -2.56
C ILE A 237 -18.35 2.82 -1.28
N ASP A 238 -18.34 2.03 -0.21
CA ASP A 238 -17.66 2.35 1.03
C ASP A 238 -16.70 1.22 1.41
N ARG A 239 -15.41 1.39 1.06
CA ARG A 239 -14.33 0.47 1.46
C ARG A 239 -13.55 1.02 2.65
N SER A 240 -14.15 1.89 3.45
CA SER A 240 -13.47 2.35 4.65
C SER A 240 -13.19 1.17 5.59
N LEU A 241 -12.03 1.20 6.19
CA LEU A 241 -11.57 0.23 7.16
C LEU A 241 -11.75 0.75 8.59
N SER A 242 -11.91 -0.17 9.50
CA SER A 242 -11.81 -0.02 10.94
C SER A 242 -10.89 -1.11 11.46
N SER A 243 -10.59 -1.14 12.76
CA SER A 243 -9.77 -2.20 13.33
C SER A 243 -10.30 -2.60 14.71
N ILE A 244 -10.21 -3.91 15.00
CA ILE A 244 -10.44 -4.45 16.34
C ILE A 244 -9.17 -4.40 17.21
N TYR A 245 -8.03 -4.03 16.63
CA TYR A 245 -6.74 -4.03 17.33
C TYR A 245 -6.34 -2.64 17.81
N ASP A 246 -6.10 -2.50 19.10
CA ASP A 246 -5.58 -1.30 19.74
C ASP A 246 -4.31 -0.74 19.08
N MET A 247 -3.44 -1.61 18.59
CA MET A 247 -2.22 -1.22 17.88
C MET A 247 -2.55 -0.37 16.65
N SER A 248 -3.46 -0.83 15.80
CA SER A 248 -3.87 -0.09 14.61
C SER A 248 -4.48 1.26 14.97
N ILE A 249 -5.36 1.31 15.96
CA ILE A 249 -6.01 2.53 16.44
C ILE A 249 -4.98 3.54 16.95
N LYS A 250 -3.99 3.10 17.74
CA LYS A 250 -2.95 3.96 18.31
C LYS A 250 -1.93 4.45 17.29
N LEU A 251 -1.70 3.71 16.21
CA LEU A 251 -0.76 4.11 15.14
C LEU A 251 -1.42 5.02 14.10
N CYS A 252 -2.72 4.87 13.84
CA CYS A 252 -3.45 5.55 12.77
C CYS A 252 -4.05 6.89 13.24
N VAL A 253 -3.21 7.85 13.59
CA VAL A 253 -3.64 9.11 14.24
C VAL A 253 -3.59 10.35 13.36
N LYS A 254 -2.84 10.33 12.24
CA LYS A 254 -2.72 11.48 11.34
C LYS A 254 -3.92 11.57 10.40
N LEU A 255 -4.55 12.73 10.32
CA LEU A 255 -5.59 13.00 9.32
C LEU A 255 -5.02 12.93 7.90
N LEU A 256 -5.84 12.53 6.94
CA LEU A 256 -5.41 12.33 5.57
C LEU A 256 -4.79 13.57 4.92
N GLU A 257 -5.36 14.75 5.16
CA GLU A 257 -4.83 16.01 4.65
C GLU A 257 -3.40 16.27 5.15
N GLN A 258 -3.16 16.04 6.45
CA GLN A 258 -1.82 16.14 7.03
C GLN A 258 -0.85 15.16 6.36
N GLN A 259 -1.26 13.90 6.15
CA GLN A 259 -0.44 12.90 5.48
C GLN A 259 -0.06 13.32 4.06
N VAL A 260 -1.00 13.91 3.29
CA VAL A 260 -0.76 14.37 1.92
C VAL A 260 0.20 15.55 1.90
N ARG A 261 0.08 16.51 2.84
CA ARG A 261 1.01 17.64 2.97
C ARG A 261 2.44 17.17 3.31
N GLU A 262 2.56 16.29 4.28
CA GLU A 262 3.86 15.71 4.67
C GLU A 262 4.51 14.93 3.53
N MET A 263 3.73 14.13 2.80
CA MET A 263 4.19 13.38 1.64
C MET A 263 4.75 14.30 0.54
N LYS A 264 4.04 15.38 0.20
CA LYS A 264 4.52 16.35 -0.77
C LYS A 264 5.87 16.94 -0.35
N VAL A 265 5.98 17.40 0.91
CA VAL A 265 7.21 18.02 1.44
C VAL A 265 8.37 17.02 1.40
N PHE A 266 8.13 15.77 1.81
CA PHE A 266 9.15 14.74 1.83
C PHE A 266 9.72 14.47 0.44
N PHE A 267 8.87 14.24 -0.57
CA PHE A 267 9.36 13.92 -1.92
C PHE A 267 9.98 15.11 -2.63
N GLN A 268 9.51 16.34 -2.41
CA GLN A 268 10.19 17.53 -2.90
C GLN A 268 11.59 17.71 -2.31
N GLY A 269 11.80 17.34 -1.05
CA GLY A 269 13.13 17.35 -0.40
C GLY A 269 14.06 16.23 -0.88
N VAL A 270 13.54 15.09 -1.24
CA VAL A 270 14.32 13.94 -1.75
C VAL A 270 14.81 14.17 -3.19
N GLU A 271 14.05 14.89 -4.02
CA GLU A 271 14.45 15.22 -5.40
C GLU A 271 15.62 16.23 -5.48
N VAL A 272 15.91 16.94 -4.39
CA VAL A 272 16.95 17.99 -4.33
C VAL A 272 18.26 17.45 -3.73
N SER A 273 18.26 16.29 -3.15
CA SER A 273 19.42 15.64 -2.49
C SER A 273 20.01 14.50 -3.32
#